data_7ce01b677245482b9b9acb3b987ed295
#
_entry.id   7ce01b677245482b9b9acb3b987ed295
#
_cell.length_a   1.000
_cell.length_b   1.000
_cell.length_c   1.000
_cell.angle_alpha   90.00
_cell.angle_beta   90.00
_cell.angle_gamma   90.00
#
_symmetry.space_group_name_H-M   'P 1'
#
loop_
_entity.id
_entity.type
_entity.pdbx_description
1 polymer ?
#
loop_
_entity_poly.entity_id
_entity_poly.type
_entity_poly.pdbx_seq_one_letter_code
_entity_poly.pdbx_strand_id
1 'polypeptide(L)'
;MHRSKFLLILIITAFFSGTTAKAQVKGTSKKVKITTLNYEELKPFLHKSNDKTYVVNFWATWCMPCVKELPAFEKLHKKYKDKNVEVVLVSLDFSRQIETNLIPFIKKKKLQSKILHFEDSNEQFWIRDIAESWSGSIPATLIYNRQKRKFYERTFSYVELQNELQTFLN
;
A
#
# COMPACT_ATOMS: atom_id res chain seq x y z
N MET A 1 -45.47 -73.83 38.27
CA MET A 1 -44.99 -72.64 38.99
C MET A 1 -43.75 -72.18 38.28
N HIS A 2 -43.88 -71.23 37.33
CA HIS A 2 -42.70 -70.63 36.69
C HIS A 2 -42.83 -69.10 36.74
N ARG A 3 -42.00 -68.49 37.54
CA ARG A 3 -41.96 -67.05 37.69
C ARG A 3 -41.03 -66.42 36.62
N SER A 4 -41.70 -65.82 35.64
CA SER A 4 -40.99 -65.05 34.62
C SER A 4 -40.53 -63.72 35.21
N LYS A 5 -39.18 -63.44 35.20
CA LYS A 5 -38.59 -62.16 35.60
C LYS A 5 -38.54 -61.30 34.35
N PHE A 6 -39.38 -60.29 34.27
CA PHE A 6 -39.21 -59.20 33.28
C PHE A 6 -38.02 -58.30 33.66
N LEU A 7 -37.02 -58.31 32.82
CA LEU A 7 -35.89 -57.43 32.91
C LEU A 7 -36.19 -56.12 32.17
N LEU A 8 -36.37 -55.04 32.91
CA LEU A 8 -36.66 -53.72 32.36
C LEU A 8 -35.33 -53.10 31.94
N ILE A 9 -35.07 -53.02 30.61
CA ILE A 9 -33.89 -52.33 30.05
C ILE A 9 -34.25 -50.85 29.90
N LEU A 10 -33.66 -50.02 30.75
CA LEU A 10 -33.74 -48.54 30.69
C LEU A 10 -32.72 -48.06 29.65
N ILE A 11 -33.22 -47.67 28.45
CA ILE A 11 -32.39 -47.03 27.43
C ILE A 11 -32.27 -45.55 27.77
N ILE A 12 -31.10 -45.16 28.27
CA ILE A 12 -30.74 -43.75 28.50
C ILE A 12 -30.23 -43.20 27.14
N THR A 13 -31.08 -42.46 26.43
CA THR A 13 -30.66 -41.68 25.25
C THR A 13 -29.97 -40.38 25.73
N ALA A 14 -28.65 -40.38 25.73
CA ALA A 14 -27.87 -39.18 25.95
C ALA A 14 -28.00 -38.25 24.72
N PHE A 15 -28.76 -37.15 24.89
CA PHE A 15 -28.77 -36.05 23.94
C PHE A 15 -27.42 -35.31 23.99
N PHE A 16 -26.56 -35.59 23.02
CA PHE A 16 -25.30 -34.87 22.83
C PHE A 16 -25.62 -33.55 22.09
N SER A 17 -25.94 -32.50 22.83
CA SER A 17 -26.11 -31.15 22.31
C SER A 17 -24.74 -30.60 21.90
N GLY A 18 -24.35 -30.80 20.64
CA GLY A 18 -23.15 -30.23 20.06
C GLY A 18 -23.28 -28.71 19.89
N THR A 19 -22.82 -27.94 20.84
CA THR A 19 -22.65 -26.49 20.68
C THR A 19 -21.46 -26.24 19.75
N THR A 20 -21.73 -25.96 18.46
CA THR A 20 -20.72 -25.48 17.54
C THR A 20 -20.33 -24.03 17.94
N ALA A 21 -19.25 -23.89 18.69
CA ALA A 21 -18.64 -22.60 18.94
C ALA A 21 -18.08 -22.06 17.61
N LYS A 22 -18.79 -21.11 17.01
CA LYS A 22 -18.23 -20.30 15.91
C LYS A 22 -17.09 -19.48 16.48
N ALA A 23 -15.86 -19.91 16.23
CA ALA A 23 -14.67 -19.11 16.48
C ALA A 23 -14.75 -17.83 15.63
N GLN A 24 -15.14 -16.71 16.25
CA GLN A 24 -14.99 -15.39 15.65
C GLN A 24 -13.51 -15.09 15.56
N VAL A 25 -12.94 -15.28 14.38
CA VAL A 25 -11.63 -14.75 14.04
C VAL A 25 -11.75 -13.22 14.07
N LYS A 26 -11.40 -12.60 15.20
CA LYS A 26 -11.16 -11.16 15.28
C LYS A 26 -9.93 -10.88 14.42
N GLY A 27 -10.17 -10.59 13.14
CA GLY A 27 -9.15 -10.00 12.29
C GLY A 27 -8.71 -8.68 12.91
N THR A 28 -7.53 -8.64 13.53
CA THR A 28 -6.88 -7.41 13.97
C THR A 28 -6.53 -6.62 12.72
N SER A 29 -7.46 -5.78 12.26
CA SER A 29 -7.21 -4.80 11.22
C SER A 29 -6.11 -3.87 11.75
N LYS A 30 -4.88 -4.06 11.25
CA LYS A 30 -3.74 -3.21 11.59
C LYS A 30 -4.14 -1.78 11.25
N LYS A 31 -4.23 -0.91 12.27
CA LYS A 31 -4.62 0.49 12.08
C LYS A 31 -3.57 1.15 11.18
N VAL A 32 -3.98 1.52 9.96
CA VAL A 32 -3.11 2.28 9.06
C VAL A 32 -2.86 3.63 9.69
N LYS A 33 -1.62 3.90 10.11
CA LYS A 33 -1.21 5.20 10.63
C LYS A 33 -0.40 5.90 9.55
N ILE A 34 -0.86 7.05 9.10
CA ILE A 34 -0.16 7.91 8.15
C ILE A 34 0.43 9.08 8.94
N THR A 35 1.72 9.35 8.72
CA THR A 35 2.41 10.52 9.26
C THR A 35 2.62 11.49 8.11
N THR A 36 2.25 12.74 8.31
CA THR A 36 2.55 13.83 7.39
C THR A 36 4.02 14.20 7.51
N LEU A 37 4.69 14.31 6.39
CA LEU A 37 6.09 14.74 6.28
C LEU A 37 6.13 16.12 5.61
N ASN A 38 6.99 17.01 6.09
CA ASN A 38 7.44 18.18 5.34
C ASN A 38 8.59 17.79 4.38
N TYR A 39 9.15 18.76 3.64
CA TYR A 39 10.17 18.45 2.65
C TYR A 39 11.48 17.93 3.25
N GLU A 40 11.93 18.49 4.35
CA GLU A 40 13.16 18.03 5.03
C GLU A 40 13.03 16.58 5.51
N GLU A 41 11.84 16.19 5.94
CA GLU A 41 11.53 14.81 6.36
C GLU A 41 11.33 13.85 5.16
N LEU A 42 10.81 14.35 4.03
CA LEU A 42 10.65 13.56 2.80
C LEU A 42 11.97 13.38 2.06
N LYS A 43 12.82 14.39 2.02
CA LYS A 43 14.09 14.42 1.25
C LYS A 43 14.96 13.17 1.46
N PRO A 44 15.14 12.62 2.67
CA PRO A 44 15.88 11.39 2.88
C PRO A 44 15.30 10.16 2.15
N PHE A 45 14.00 10.16 1.84
CA PHE A 45 13.36 9.08 1.06
C PHE A 45 13.58 9.23 -0.45
N LEU A 46 14.03 10.39 -0.90
CA LEU A 46 14.30 10.70 -2.31
C LEU A 46 15.79 10.60 -2.67
N HIS A 47 16.67 10.37 -1.67
CA HIS A 47 18.13 10.38 -1.82
C HIS A 47 18.83 9.23 -1.09
N LYS A 48 18.18 8.05 -1.01
CA LYS A 48 18.81 6.89 -0.38
C LYS A 48 19.98 6.38 -1.19
N SER A 49 21.11 6.13 -0.50
CA SER A 49 22.36 5.65 -1.07
C SER A 49 22.66 4.22 -0.64
N ASN A 50 21.75 3.29 -0.97
CA ASN A 50 21.92 1.86 -0.75
C ASN A 50 21.76 1.09 -2.09
N ASP A 51 21.80 -0.23 -2.06
CA ASP A 51 21.77 -1.07 -3.27
C ASP A 51 20.36 -1.30 -3.84
N LYS A 52 19.38 -0.47 -3.42
CA LYS A 52 18.02 -0.55 -3.94
C LYS A 52 17.78 0.46 -5.06
N THR A 53 16.85 0.08 -5.94
CA THR A 53 16.19 1.01 -6.87
C THR A 53 14.85 1.44 -6.28
N TYR A 54 14.62 2.74 -6.25
CA TYR A 54 13.39 3.35 -5.74
C TYR A 54 12.52 3.84 -6.88
N VAL A 55 11.23 3.53 -6.78
CA VAL A 55 10.18 4.04 -7.68
C VAL A 55 9.22 4.84 -6.80
N VAL A 56 9.37 6.16 -6.85
CA VAL A 56 8.58 7.10 -6.03
C VAL A 56 7.54 7.75 -6.92
N ASN A 57 6.26 7.54 -6.60
CA ASN A 57 5.15 8.14 -7.35
C ASN A 57 4.45 9.20 -6.49
N PHE A 58 4.30 10.40 -7.02
CA PHE A 58 3.56 11.51 -6.42
C PHE A 58 2.13 11.49 -6.96
N TRP A 59 1.15 11.38 -6.06
CA TRP A 59 -0.25 11.15 -6.39
C TRP A 59 -1.19 11.74 -5.35
N ALA A 60 -2.50 11.74 -5.64
CA ALA A 60 -3.53 12.06 -4.64
C ALA A 60 -4.82 11.31 -4.93
N THR A 61 -5.69 11.15 -3.93
CA THR A 61 -7.00 10.49 -4.09
C THR A 61 -7.96 11.24 -5.01
N TRP A 62 -7.82 12.55 -5.11
CA TRP A 62 -8.59 13.42 -5.99
C TRP A 62 -8.02 13.52 -7.41
N CYS A 63 -6.81 13.02 -7.65
CA CYS A 63 -6.17 13.00 -8.97
C CYS A 63 -6.60 11.74 -9.75
N MET A 64 -7.58 11.89 -10.65
CA MET A 64 -8.15 10.77 -11.39
C MET A 64 -7.13 9.99 -12.24
N PRO A 65 -6.22 10.63 -13.01
CA PRO A 65 -5.18 9.91 -13.74
C PRO A 65 -4.22 9.16 -12.80
N CYS A 66 -3.86 9.75 -11.64
CA CYS A 66 -3.05 9.09 -10.62
C CYS A 66 -3.71 7.79 -10.13
N VAL A 67 -5.00 7.87 -9.77
CA VAL A 67 -5.77 6.71 -9.28
C VAL A 67 -5.84 5.59 -10.32
N LYS A 68 -5.90 5.94 -11.61
CA LYS A 68 -5.93 4.96 -12.71
C LYS A 68 -4.61 4.19 -12.86
N GLU A 69 -3.48 4.80 -12.56
CA GLU A 69 -2.17 4.14 -12.70
C GLU A 69 -1.71 3.36 -11.46
N LEU A 70 -2.26 3.63 -10.25
CA LEU A 70 -1.87 2.93 -9.01
C LEU A 70 -1.81 1.39 -9.13
N PRO A 71 -2.73 0.71 -9.84
CA PRO A 71 -2.62 -0.74 -10.04
C PRO A 71 -1.32 -1.18 -10.73
N ALA A 72 -0.72 -0.34 -11.58
CA ALA A 72 0.56 -0.62 -12.23
C ALA A 72 1.70 -0.60 -11.21
N PHE A 73 1.71 0.37 -10.29
CA PHE A 73 2.70 0.47 -9.20
C PHE A 73 2.56 -0.67 -8.20
N GLU A 74 1.34 -1.04 -7.80
CA GLU A 74 1.10 -2.18 -6.91
C GLU A 74 1.54 -3.51 -7.56
N LYS A 75 1.29 -3.69 -8.84
CA LYS A 75 1.79 -4.86 -9.59
C LYS A 75 3.31 -4.89 -9.64
N LEU A 76 3.94 -3.73 -9.85
CA LEU A 76 5.40 -3.59 -9.81
C LEU A 76 5.94 -3.94 -8.42
N HIS A 77 5.38 -3.34 -7.36
CA HIS A 77 5.72 -3.65 -5.97
C HIS A 77 5.67 -5.15 -5.71
N LYS A 78 4.54 -5.79 -6.01
CA LYS A 78 4.37 -7.24 -5.81
C LYS A 78 5.43 -8.08 -6.51
N LYS A 79 5.83 -7.69 -7.73
CA LYS A 79 6.81 -8.44 -8.55
C LYS A 79 8.25 -8.24 -8.09
N TYR A 80 8.59 -7.06 -7.55
CA TYR A 80 9.98 -6.66 -7.33
C TYR A 80 10.37 -6.39 -5.88
N LYS A 81 9.44 -6.41 -4.90
CA LYS A 81 9.72 -6.12 -3.47
C LYS A 81 10.87 -6.95 -2.88
N ASP A 82 11.07 -8.18 -3.37
CA ASP A 82 12.14 -9.09 -2.92
C ASP A 82 13.38 -9.04 -3.85
N LYS A 83 13.47 -8.03 -4.75
CA LYS A 83 14.52 -7.87 -5.77
C LYS A 83 15.21 -6.51 -5.69
N ASN A 84 15.43 -6.01 -4.48
CA ASN A 84 16.05 -4.70 -4.24
C ASN A 84 15.34 -3.52 -4.93
N VAL A 85 14.02 -3.61 -5.14
CA VAL A 85 13.19 -2.50 -5.61
C VAL A 85 12.18 -2.12 -4.54
N GLU A 86 12.08 -0.83 -4.25
CA GLU A 86 11.11 -0.28 -3.31
C GLU A 86 10.19 0.71 -4.02
N VAL A 87 8.89 0.39 -4.04
CA VAL A 87 7.86 1.31 -4.55
C VAL A 87 7.34 2.13 -3.38
N VAL A 88 7.37 3.46 -3.54
CA VAL A 88 6.91 4.43 -2.55
C VAL A 88 5.84 5.31 -3.19
N LEU A 89 4.65 5.35 -2.60
CA LEU A 89 3.54 6.19 -3.01
C LEU A 89 3.49 7.41 -2.08
N VAL A 90 3.84 8.58 -2.59
CA VAL A 90 3.82 9.86 -1.87
C VAL A 90 2.49 10.56 -2.16
N SER A 91 1.60 10.56 -1.18
CA SER A 91 0.29 11.23 -1.29
C SER A 91 0.44 12.73 -1.06
N LEU A 92 -0.15 13.52 -1.96
CA LEU A 92 -0.32 14.97 -1.87
C LEU A 92 -1.78 15.33 -1.51
N ASP A 93 -2.50 14.43 -0.85
CA ASP A 93 -3.81 14.75 -0.30
C ASP A 93 -3.69 15.82 0.79
N PHE A 94 -4.70 16.66 0.98
CA PHE A 94 -4.69 17.62 2.07
C PHE A 94 -4.71 16.92 3.43
N SER A 95 -3.94 17.40 4.41
CA SER A 95 -3.85 16.81 5.77
C SER A 95 -5.22 16.64 6.43
N ARG A 96 -6.16 17.57 6.22
CA ARG A 96 -7.55 17.48 6.72
C ARG A 96 -8.34 16.30 6.12
N GLN A 97 -7.87 15.70 5.03
CA GLN A 97 -8.53 14.59 4.32
C GLN A 97 -7.86 13.23 4.55
N ILE A 98 -6.83 13.15 5.36
CA ILE A 98 -6.12 11.88 5.64
C ILE A 98 -7.10 10.84 6.18
N GLU A 99 -7.82 11.16 7.26
CA GLU A 99 -8.73 10.22 7.93
C GLU A 99 -10.00 9.94 7.11
N THR A 100 -10.50 10.93 6.37
CA THR A 100 -11.77 10.83 5.64
C THR A 100 -11.64 10.28 4.21
N ASN A 101 -10.50 10.51 3.56
CA ASN A 101 -10.30 10.14 2.16
C ASN A 101 -9.12 9.18 1.98
N LEU A 102 -7.91 9.56 2.40
CA LEU A 102 -6.68 8.81 2.10
C LEU A 102 -6.70 7.41 2.76
N ILE A 103 -6.92 7.33 4.07
CA ILE A 103 -6.94 6.04 4.79
C ILE A 103 -8.06 5.10 4.30
N PRO A 104 -9.30 5.56 4.12
CA PRO A 104 -10.35 4.73 3.51
C PRO A 104 -10.00 4.28 2.10
N PHE A 105 -9.40 5.14 1.27
CA PHE A 105 -8.97 4.81 -0.08
C PHE A 105 -7.90 3.70 -0.07
N ILE A 106 -6.84 3.84 0.74
CA ILE A 106 -5.78 2.83 0.91
C ILE A 106 -6.38 1.47 1.26
N LYS A 107 -7.30 1.44 2.22
CA LYS A 107 -7.99 0.20 2.64
C LYS A 107 -8.85 -0.39 1.53
N LYS A 108 -9.67 0.44 0.88
CA LYS A 108 -10.56 0.04 -0.22
C LYS A 108 -9.79 -0.54 -1.40
N LYS A 109 -8.68 0.11 -1.78
CA LYS A 109 -7.81 -0.31 -2.88
C LYS A 109 -6.80 -1.38 -2.49
N LYS A 110 -6.68 -1.69 -1.19
CA LYS A 110 -5.74 -2.69 -0.63
C LYS A 110 -4.29 -2.41 -1.05
N LEU A 111 -3.90 -1.14 -1.02
CA LEU A 111 -2.53 -0.74 -1.38
C LEU A 111 -1.53 -1.38 -0.41
N GLN A 112 -0.46 -1.96 -0.94
CA GLN A 112 0.58 -2.68 -0.20
C GLN A 112 1.95 -2.01 -0.28
N SER A 113 2.14 -1.13 -1.26
CA SER A 113 3.34 -0.32 -1.38
C SER A 113 3.52 0.56 -0.15
N LYS A 114 4.74 1.03 0.08
CA LYS A 114 5.00 2.00 1.14
C LYS A 114 4.28 3.31 0.82
N ILE A 115 3.49 3.82 1.76
CA ILE A 115 2.76 5.06 1.59
C ILE A 115 3.32 6.11 2.55
N LEU A 116 3.63 7.27 2.00
CA LEU A 116 3.99 8.49 2.72
C LEU A 116 2.94 9.55 2.41
N HIS A 117 2.63 10.40 3.36
CA HIS A 117 1.87 11.61 3.11
C HIS A 117 2.82 12.79 3.19
N PHE A 118 2.69 13.74 2.27
CA PHE A 118 3.56 14.88 2.15
C PHE A 118 2.74 16.15 2.01
N GLU A 119 3.04 17.15 2.82
CA GLU A 119 2.48 18.50 2.74
C GLU A 119 3.53 19.51 3.18
N ASP A 120 3.84 20.46 2.31
CA ASP A 120 4.77 21.54 2.58
C ASP A 120 4.34 22.80 1.84
N SER A 121 4.38 23.95 2.50
CA SER A 121 3.91 25.22 1.94
C SER A 121 4.89 25.86 0.94
N ASN A 122 6.15 25.42 0.91
CA ASN A 122 7.17 26.00 0.02
C ASN A 122 7.25 25.23 -1.31
N GLU A 123 6.13 25.21 -2.06
CA GLU A 123 6.00 24.41 -3.29
C GLU A 123 7.07 24.75 -4.32
N GLN A 124 7.39 26.01 -4.56
CA GLN A 124 8.40 26.41 -5.54
C GLN A 124 9.77 25.85 -5.23
N PHE A 125 10.10 25.70 -3.95
CA PHE A 125 11.39 25.16 -3.54
C PHE A 125 11.46 23.65 -3.75
N TRP A 126 10.54 22.90 -3.12
CA TRP A 126 10.66 21.44 -3.13
C TRP A 126 10.35 20.82 -4.51
N ILE A 127 9.45 21.42 -5.32
CA ILE A 127 9.21 20.97 -6.69
C ILE A 127 10.51 20.98 -7.50
N ARG A 128 11.22 22.11 -7.49
CA ARG A 128 12.48 22.28 -8.23
C ARG A 128 13.62 21.44 -7.68
N ASP A 129 13.69 21.25 -6.35
CA ASP A 129 14.73 20.44 -5.72
C ASP A 129 14.53 18.94 -5.99
N ILE A 130 13.27 18.47 -6.14
CA ILE A 130 12.98 17.10 -6.57
C ILE A 130 13.36 16.89 -8.03
N ALA A 131 12.93 17.79 -8.93
CA ALA A 131 13.33 17.81 -10.34
C ALA A 131 13.10 19.18 -10.96
N GLU A 132 14.13 19.77 -11.58
CA GLU A 132 14.02 21.07 -12.25
C GLU A 132 12.96 21.07 -13.38
N SER A 133 12.73 19.91 -14.01
CA SER A 133 11.75 19.73 -15.07
C SER A 133 10.32 19.58 -14.59
N TRP A 134 10.09 19.47 -13.28
CA TRP A 134 8.74 19.28 -12.75
C TRP A 134 7.95 20.58 -12.76
N SER A 135 6.78 20.58 -13.40
CA SER A 135 5.85 21.74 -13.37
C SER A 135 5.00 21.80 -12.08
N GLY A 136 5.05 20.75 -11.24
CA GLY A 136 4.18 20.57 -10.07
C GLY A 136 2.94 19.74 -10.36
N SER A 137 2.72 19.32 -11.60
CA SER A 137 1.55 18.50 -11.95
C SER A 137 1.73 17.04 -11.52
N ILE A 138 0.63 16.39 -11.19
CA ILE A 138 0.57 14.96 -10.88
C ILE A 138 -0.36 14.21 -11.86
N PRO A 139 -0.08 12.93 -12.14
CA PRO A 139 0.93 12.08 -11.53
C PRO A 139 2.36 12.40 -11.98
N ALA A 140 3.29 12.24 -11.06
CA ALA A 140 4.71 12.35 -11.34
C ALA A 140 5.47 11.18 -10.70
N THR A 141 6.54 10.72 -11.36
CA THR A 141 7.31 9.56 -10.90
C THR A 141 8.80 9.84 -10.94
N LEU A 142 9.46 9.60 -9.83
CA LEU A 142 10.90 9.59 -9.70
C LEU A 142 11.38 8.14 -9.62
N ILE A 143 12.27 7.73 -10.53
CA ILE A 143 12.97 6.45 -10.43
C ILE A 143 14.45 6.74 -10.20
N TYR A 144 15.03 6.14 -9.16
CA TYR A 144 16.45 6.38 -8.84
C TYR A 144 17.09 5.19 -8.13
N ASN A 145 18.42 5.13 -8.26
CA ASN A 145 19.33 4.33 -7.47
C ASN A 145 20.64 5.12 -7.25
N ARG A 146 21.72 4.49 -6.77
CA ARG A 146 23.00 5.15 -6.55
C ARG A 146 23.63 5.78 -7.81
N GLN A 147 23.32 5.27 -8.99
CA GLN A 147 24.01 5.60 -10.25
C GLN A 147 23.17 6.45 -11.17
N LYS A 148 21.85 6.38 -11.04
CA LYS A 148 20.93 6.94 -12.03
C LYS A 148 19.70 7.51 -11.35
N ARG A 149 19.23 8.64 -11.88
CA ARG A 149 17.99 9.31 -11.45
C ARG A 149 17.26 9.81 -12.68
N LYS A 150 15.97 9.49 -12.79
CA LYS A 150 15.09 10.00 -13.86
C LYS A 150 13.76 10.41 -13.27
N PHE A 151 13.23 11.51 -13.76
CA PHE A 151 11.93 12.04 -13.39
C PHE A 151 10.98 12.05 -14.58
N TYR A 152 9.70 11.79 -14.32
CA TYR A 152 8.66 11.69 -15.32
C TYR A 152 7.40 12.39 -14.81
N GLU A 153 6.91 13.36 -15.55
CA GLU A 153 5.64 14.03 -15.30
C GLU A 153 4.61 13.53 -16.30
N ARG A 154 4.16 12.29 -16.09
CA ARG A 154 3.16 11.61 -16.94
C ARG A 154 2.60 10.37 -16.24
N THR A 155 1.52 9.84 -16.76
CA THR A 155 0.99 8.52 -16.37
C THR A 155 1.85 7.39 -16.93
N PHE A 156 1.79 6.24 -16.23
CA PHE A 156 2.40 4.99 -16.66
C PHE A 156 1.38 3.85 -16.78
N SER A 157 1.42 3.12 -17.87
CA SER A 157 0.96 1.74 -17.90
C SER A 157 1.96 0.84 -17.17
N TYR A 158 1.52 -0.37 -16.78
CA TYR A 158 2.44 -1.33 -16.14
C TYR A 158 3.63 -1.70 -17.04
N VAL A 159 3.42 -1.86 -18.35
CA VAL A 159 4.49 -2.24 -19.29
C VAL A 159 5.53 -1.14 -19.40
N GLU A 160 5.11 0.11 -19.56
CA GLU A 160 6.02 1.25 -19.61
C GLU A 160 6.81 1.40 -18.31
N LEU A 161 6.12 1.34 -17.14
CA LEU A 161 6.77 1.45 -15.84
C LEU A 161 7.79 0.34 -15.61
N GLN A 162 7.46 -0.90 -16.02
CA GLN A 162 8.38 -2.02 -15.92
C GLN A 162 9.58 -1.85 -16.87
N ASN A 163 9.37 -1.39 -18.11
CA ASN A 163 10.46 -1.15 -19.06
C ASN A 163 11.41 -0.07 -18.57
N GLU A 164 10.88 1.03 -18.00
CA GLU A 164 11.72 2.06 -17.41
C GLU A 164 12.51 1.52 -16.20
N LEU A 165 11.88 0.77 -15.29
CA LEU A 165 12.58 0.14 -14.18
C LEU A 165 13.73 -0.75 -14.64
N GLN A 166 13.55 -1.54 -15.72
CA GLN A 166 14.63 -2.42 -16.23
C GLN A 166 15.88 -1.64 -16.58
N THR A 167 15.77 -0.39 -17.05
CA THR A 167 16.94 0.45 -17.35
C THR A 167 17.78 0.83 -16.13
N PHE A 168 17.29 0.56 -14.91
CA PHE A 168 17.97 0.79 -13.62
C PHE A 168 18.51 -0.50 -12.99
N LEU A 169 18.05 -1.66 -13.45
CA LEU A 169 18.44 -2.97 -12.89
C LEU A 169 19.54 -3.67 -13.69
N ASN A 170 19.89 -3.14 -14.87
CA ASN A 170 20.93 -3.66 -15.77
C ASN A 170 22.25 -2.94 -15.54
#